data_b49d713bee1703f4275e014896d5c88d
#
_entry.id   b49d713bee1703f4275e014896d5c88d
#
_cell.length_a   1.000
_cell.length_b   1.000
_cell.length_c   1.000
_cell.angle_alpha   90.00
_cell.angle_beta   90.00
_cell.angle_gamma   90.00
#
_symmetry.space_group_name_H-M   'P 1'
#
loop_
_entity.id
_entity.type
_entity.pdbx_description
1 polymer ?
#
loop_
_entity_poly.entity_id
_entity_poly.type
_entity_poly.pdbx_seq_one_letter_code
_entity_poly.pdbx_strand_id
1 'polypeptide(L)'
;MKWKETEQFRATLQCIKELIGLYRSTIGDFGISENEFWIWYTLIAMTGSYAQQDVCDMWSLSKQTVNTIIARMVQKGLVHLEAMPGAKNRKCIHLTNAGERYGQRIVGPVLDAEQRAIARLDAGESLACTTMLKRYIQVLKKELRGIKCREQKRGNGGLTISEIF
;
A
#
# COMPACT_ATOMS: atom_id res chain seq x y z
N MET A 1 -29.57 -1.28 12.89
CA MET A 1 -29.69 -1.15 11.42
C MET A 1 -29.18 -2.45 10.82
N LYS A 2 -30.03 -3.32 10.24
CA LYS A 2 -29.57 -4.56 9.56
C LYS A 2 -29.02 -4.17 8.18
N TRP A 3 -27.75 -4.46 7.93
CA TRP A 3 -27.13 -4.30 6.64
C TRP A 3 -27.82 -5.25 5.63
N LYS A 4 -28.40 -4.71 4.56
CA LYS A 4 -28.87 -5.55 3.46
C LYS A 4 -27.65 -5.92 2.60
N GLU A 5 -27.13 -7.10 2.78
CA GLU A 5 -26.11 -7.65 1.91
C GLU A 5 -26.75 -8.10 0.61
N THR A 6 -26.35 -7.48 -0.49
CA THR A 6 -26.67 -7.97 -1.83
C THR A 6 -25.66 -9.06 -2.22
N GLU A 7 -26.06 -9.98 -3.08
CA GLU A 7 -25.16 -11.02 -3.62
C GLU A 7 -23.90 -10.39 -4.27
N GLN A 8 -24.08 -9.33 -5.05
CA GLN A 8 -22.98 -8.59 -5.66
C GLN A 8 -22.02 -7.97 -4.63
N PHE A 9 -22.55 -7.42 -3.54
CA PHE A 9 -21.71 -6.89 -2.46
C PHE A 9 -20.87 -7.98 -1.81
N ARG A 10 -21.47 -9.14 -1.56
CA ARG A 10 -20.80 -10.31 -0.96
C ARG A 10 -19.70 -10.85 -1.87
N ALA A 11 -19.99 -11.01 -3.17
CA ALA A 11 -19.02 -11.43 -4.18
C ALA A 11 -17.83 -10.45 -4.28
N THR A 12 -18.11 -9.14 -4.32
CA THR A 12 -17.06 -8.12 -4.37
C THR A 12 -16.14 -8.19 -3.13
N LEU A 13 -16.72 -8.29 -1.92
CA LEU A 13 -15.93 -8.43 -0.69
C LEU A 13 -15.11 -9.72 -0.68
N GLN A 14 -15.65 -10.82 -1.21
CA GLN A 14 -14.93 -12.08 -1.29
C GLN A 14 -13.70 -11.95 -2.18
N CYS A 15 -13.83 -11.38 -3.38
CA CYS A 15 -12.69 -11.14 -4.28
C CYS A 15 -11.60 -10.26 -3.62
N ILE A 16 -12.00 -9.19 -2.91
CA ILE A 16 -11.06 -8.32 -2.21
C ILE A 16 -10.31 -9.11 -1.10
N LYS A 17 -11.02 -9.92 -0.30
CA LYS A 17 -10.41 -10.73 0.75
C LYS A 17 -9.44 -11.76 0.18
N GLU A 18 -9.80 -12.42 -0.92
CA GLU A 18 -8.94 -13.38 -1.60
C GLU A 18 -7.68 -12.71 -2.13
N LEU A 19 -7.80 -11.55 -2.79
CA LEU A 19 -6.65 -10.80 -3.28
C LEU A 19 -5.70 -10.40 -2.14
N ILE A 20 -6.22 -9.85 -1.04
CA ILE A 20 -5.41 -9.50 0.14
C ILE A 20 -4.76 -10.75 0.74
N GLY A 21 -5.50 -11.86 0.83
CA GLY A 21 -5.01 -13.13 1.35
C GLY A 21 -3.86 -13.71 0.53
N LEU A 22 -3.94 -13.63 -0.80
CA LEU A 22 -2.89 -14.08 -1.72
C LEU A 22 -1.57 -13.32 -1.47
N TYR A 23 -1.62 -11.99 -1.43
CA TYR A 23 -0.42 -11.19 -1.15
C TYR A 23 0.15 -11.49 0.24
N ARG A 24 -0.69 -11.50 1.26
CA ARG A 24 -0.25 -11.74 2.65
C ARG A 24 0.40 -13.10 2.83
N SER A 25 -0.18 -14.16 2.25
CA SER A 25 0.40 -15.51 2.27
C SER A 25 1.75 -15.54 1.58
N THR A 26 1.83 -15.00 0.37
CA THR A 26 3.08 -14.98 -0.43
C THR A 26 4.18 -14.16 0.24
N ILE A 27 3.84 -12.98 0.81
CA ILE A 27 4.80 -12.13 1.51
C ILE A 27 5.32 -12.81 2.78
N GLY A 28 4.49 -13.58 3.47
CA GLY A 28 4.88 -14.33 4.67
C GLY A 28 6.06 -15.28 4.44
N ASP A 29 6.15 -15.86 3.25
CA ASP A 29 7.20 -16.80 2.88
C ASP A 29 8.60 -16.14 2.73
N PHE A 30 8.67 -14.83 2.55
CA PHE A 30 9.94 -14.10 2.44
C PHE A 30 10.59 -13.75 3.80
N GLY A 31 9.92 -14.00 4.92
CA GLY A 31 10.46 -13.72 6.26
C GLY A 31 10.63 -12.23 6.59
N ILE A 32 9.91 -11.36 5.90
CA ILE A 32 9.87 -9.91 6.14
C ILE A 32 8.44 -9.46 6.46
N SER A 33 8.30 -8.27 7.05
CA SER A 33 6.97 -7.72 7.30
C SER A 33 6.30 -7.25 6.00
N GLU A 34 4.96 -7.29 5.98
CA GLU A 34 4.17 -6.78 4.85
C GLU A 34 4.52 -5.32 4.51
N ASN A 35 4.71 -4.47 5.53
CA ASN A 35 5.12 -3.08 5.31
C ASN A 35 6.51 -2.96 4.67
N GLU A 36 7.45 -3.82 5.06
CA GLU A 36 8.79 -3.86 4.47
C GLU A 36 8.74 -4.32 3.02
N PHE A 37 7.90 -5.33 2.72
CA PHE A 37 7.68 -5.79 1.35
C PHE A 37 7.17 -4.68 0.43
N TRP A 38 6.16 -3.91 0.85
CA TRP A 38 5.61 -2.83 0.03
C TRP A 38 6.58 -1.67 -0.19
N ILE A 39 7.50 -1.45 0.74
CA ILE A 39 8.61 -0.50 0.53
C ILE A 39 9.56 -1.04 -0.55
N TRP A 40 9.96 -2.30 -0.46
CA TRP A 40 10.78 -2.94 -1.50
C TRP A 40 10.09 -2.94 -2.85
N TYR A 41 8.79 -3.24 -2.88
CA TYR A 41 7.99 -3.22 -4.10
C TYR A 41 8.03 -1.84 -4.78
N THR A 42 7.90 -0.77 -4.00
CA THR A 42 8.01 0.61 -4.52
C THR A 42 9.38 0.85 -5.14
N LEU A 43 10.45 0.48 -4.46
CA LEU A 43 11.82 0.78 -4.90
C LEU A 43 12.28 -0.06 -6.10
N ILE A 44 11.70 -1.24 -6.30
CA ILE A 44 12.07 -2.18 -7.37
C ILE A 44 11.13 -2.08 -8.58
N ALA A 45 9.81 -2.01 -8.34
CA ALA A 45 8.80 -2.16 -9.37
C ALA A 45 8.36 -0.83 -9.99
N MET A 46 8.47 0.26 -9.23
CA MET A 46 7.97 1.54 -9.67
C MET A 46 9.10 2.43 -10.20
N THR A 47 8.87 3.06 -11.32
CA THR A 47 9.83 4.02 -11.89
C THR A 47 9.76 5.36 -11.15
N GLY A 48 10.92 5.89 -10.75
CA GLY A 48 11.00 7.21 -10.11
C GLY A 48 11.93 7.24 -8.89
N SER A 49 12.11 8.44 -8.34
CA SER A 49 12.82 8.67 -7.09
C SER A 49 11.81 8.92 -5.99
N TYR A 50 11.84 8.12 -4.94
CA TYR A 50 10.86 8.18 -3.85
C TYR A 50 11.50 8.67 -2.57
N ALA A 51 10.88 9.69 -1.96
CA ALA A 51 11.19 10.07 -0.59
C ALA A 51 10.36 9.21 0.39
N GLN A 52 10.79 9.18 1.65
CA GLN A 52 10.07 8.46 2.71
C GLN A 52 8.59 8.88 2.83
N GLN A 53 8.29 10.16 2.58
CA GLN A 53 6.91 10.66 2.60
C GLN A 53 6.07 10.09 1.46
N ASP A 54 6.65 9.93 0.27
CA ASP A 54 5.93 9.35 -0.88
C ASP A 54 5.52 7.90 -0.58
N VAL A 55 6.39 7.14 0.08
CA VAL A 55 6.09 5.77 0.54
C VAL A 55 4.98 5.75 1.59
N CYS A 56 5.03 6.70 2.56
CA CYS A 56 3.95 6.84 3.55
C CYS A 56 2.59 7.09 2.88
N ASP A 57 2.55 8.00 1.92
CA ASP A 57 1.31 8.40 1.25
C ASP A 57 0.77 7.29 0.34
N MET A 58 1.66 6.61 -0.37
CA MET A 58 1.32 5.52 -1.29
C MET A 58 0.68 4.32 -0.59
N TRP A 59 1.28 3.90 0.51
CA TRP A 59 0.85 2.70 1.23
C TRP A 59 0.07 3.00 2.52
N SER A 60 -0.24 4.27 2.77
CA SER A 60 -0.93 4.72 4.01
C SER A 60 -0.21 4.26 5.28
N LEU A 61 1.12 4.25 5.26
CA LEU A 61 1.97 3.87 6.38
C LEU A 61 2.29 5.08 7.27
N SER A 62 2.47 4.84 8.57
CA SER A 62 2.94 5.89 9.47
C SER A 62 4.39 6.29 9.17
N LYS A 63 4.73 7.57 9.39
CA LYS A 63 6.13 8.03 9.28
C LYS A 63 7.09 7.23 10.14
N GLN A 64 6.65 6.87 11.36
CA GLN A 64 7.45 6.07 12.28
C GLN A 64 7.76 4.69 11.70
N THR A 65 6.77 4.01 11.11
CA THR A 65 6.94 2.70 10.48
C THR A 65 7.93 2.77 9.33
N VAL A 66 7.74 3.72 8.40
CA VAL A 66 8.63 3.90 7.24
C VAL A 66 10.04 4.25 7.70
N ASN A 67 10.20 5.22 8.60
CA ASN A 67 11.51 5.61 9.13
C ASN A 67 12.25 4.43 9.78
N THR A 68 11.56 3.61 10.58
CA THR A 68 12.17 2.44 11.24
C THR A 68 12.66 1.42 10.23
N ILE A 69 11.87 1.13 9.20
CA ILE A 69 12.24 0.17 8.15
C ILE A 69 13.41 0.71 7.34
N ILE A 70 13.33 1.96 6.85
CA ILE A 70 14.40 2.58 6.06
C ILE A 70 15.70 2.68 6.86
N ALA A 71 15.65 3.03 8.15
CA ALA A 71 16.84 3.07 9.00
C ALA A 71 17.54 1.69 9.07
N ARG A 72 16.78 0.60 9.20
CA ARG A 72 17.33 -0.77 9.16
C ARG A 72 17.92 -1.11 7.79
N MET A 73 17.27 -0.67 6.69
CA MET A 73 17.78 -0.89 5.33
C MET A 73 19.09 -0.12 5.10
N VAL A 74 19.21 1.11 5.63
CA VAL A 74 20.47 1.89 5.62
C VAL A 74 21.55 1.20 6.44
N GLN A 75 21.24 0.75 7.66
CA GLN A 75 22.19 0.04 8.53
C GLN A 75 22.73 -1.24 7.88
N LYS A 76 21.90 -1.93 7.09
CA LYS A 76 22.30 -3.13 6.33
C LYS A 76 23.04 -2.79 5.02
N GLY A 77 23.25 -1.51 4.70
CA GLY A 77 23.88 -1.08 3.46
C GLY A 77 23.07 -1.38 2.19
N LEU A 78 21.75 -1.54 2.32
CA LEU A 78 20.87 -1.88 1.20
C LEU A 78 20.33 -0.63 0.49
N VAL A 79 20.19 0.47 1.23
CA VAL A 79 19.79 1.78 0.67
C VAL A 79 20.65 2.89 1.28
N HIS A 80 20.69 4.02 0.60
CA HIS A 80 21.18 5.28 1.15
C HIS A 80 20.16 6.39 0.92
N LEU A 81 20.27 7.45 1.73
CA LEU A 81 19.39 8.61 1.64
C LEU A 81 20.17 9.79 1.08
N GLU A 82 19.68 10.36 -0.01
CA GLU A 82 20.26 11.53 -0.66
C GLU A 82 19.34 12.75 -0.53
N ALA A 83 19.92 13.91 -0.18
CA ALA A 83 19.15 15.13 -0.07
C ALA A 83 18.60 15.56 -1.44
N MET A 84 17.34 15.92 -1.50
CA MET A 84 16.70 16.38 -2.73
C MET A 84 17.08 17.83 -3.00
N PRO A 85 17.68 18.16 -4.16
CA PRO A 85 18.02 19.55 -4.50
C PRO A 85 16.77 20.44 -4.43
N GLY A 86 16.88 21.56 -3.72
CA GLY A 86 15.79 22.54 -3.61
C GLY A 86 14.67 22.20 -2.62
N ALA A 87 14.68 21.03 -1.98
CA ALA A 87 13.66 20.64 -1.00
C ALA A 87 14.27 20.52 0.40
N LYS A 88 13.95 21.47 1.27
CA LYS A 88 14.40 21.49 2.67
C LYS A 88 13.90 20.23 3.40
N ASN A 89 14.80 19.41 3.95
CA ASN A 89 14.49 18.20 4.72
C ASN A 89 13.84 17.02 3.96
N ARG A 90 13.87 17.00 2.63
CA ARG A 90 13.39 15.85 1.85
C ARG A 90 14.58 15.04 1.36
N LYS A 91 14.59 13.73 1.67
CA LYS A 91 15.61 12.79 1.23
C LYS A 91 15.00 11.71 0.39
N CYS A 92 15.58 11.46 -0.78
CA CYS A 92 15.23 10.33 -1.64
C CYS A 92 15.92 9.06 -1.16
N ILE A 93 15.23 7.94 -1.34
CA ILE A 93 15.75 6.61 -1.03
C ILE A 93 16.37 6.05 -2.31
N HIS A 94 17.66 5.72 -2.26
CA HIS A 94 18.38 5.13 -3.37
C HIS A 94 18.85 3.73 -2.99
N LEU A 95 18.68 2.79 -3.92
CA LEU A 95 19.19 1.43 -3.76
C LEU A 95 20.71 1.41 -3.93
N THR A 96 21.39 0.61 -3.12
CA THR A 96 22.75 0.17 -3.42
C THR A 96 22.69 -1.07 -4.35
N ASN A 97 23.82 -1.45 -4.95
CA ASN A 97 23.91 -2.70 -5.72
C ASN A 97 23.51 -3.94 -4.88
N ALA A 98 23.78 -3.92 -3.58
CA ALA A 98 23.36 -4.96 -2.64
C ALA A 98 21.83 -4.90 -2.41
N GLY A 99 21.29 -3.70 -2.26
CA GLY A 99 19.85 -3.46 -2.11
C GLY A 99 19.07 -3.89 -3.35
N GLU A 100 19.56 -3.57 -4.53
CA GLU A 100 18.93 -3.99 -5.78
C GLU A 100 18.83 -5.53 -5.88
N ARG A 101 19.94 -6.23 -5.66
CA ARG A 101 19.93 -7.71 -5.67
C ARG A 101 19.02 -8.30 -4.60
N TYR A 102 19.00 -7.71 -3.40
CA TYR A 102 18.12 -8.15 -2.32
C TYR A 102 16.65 -7.91 -2.66
N GLY A 103 16.30 -6.71 -3.12
CA GLY A 103 14.96 -6.34 -3.50
C GLY A 103 14.43 -7.19 -4.67
N GLN A 104 15.24 -7.40 -5.71
CA GLN A 104 14.90 -8.26 -6.84
C GLN A 104 14.59 -9.71 -6.41
N ARG A 105 15.32 -10.25 -5.45
CA ARG A 105 15.06 -11.60 -4.92
C ARG A 105 13.70 -11.72 -4.23
N ILE A 106 13.24 -10.65 -3.58
CA ILE A 106 11.98 -10.63 -2.82
C ILE A 106 10.82 -10.24 -3.72
N VAL A 107 10.97 -9.16 -4.48
CA VAL A 107 9.89 -8.58 -5.28
C VAL A 107 9.75 -9.25 -6.64
N GLY A 108 10.87 -9.66 -7.24
CA GLY A 108 10.91 -10.24 -8.59
C GLY A 108 9.93 -11.40 -8.80
N PRO A 109 9.89 -12.42 -7.95
CA PRO A 109 8.95 -13.53 -8.11
C PRO A 109 7.47 -13.09 -8.10
N VAL A 110 7.13 -12.07 -7.31
CA VAL A 110 5.77 -11.52 -7.25
C VAL A 110 5.44 -10.74 -8.52
N LEU A 111 6.36 -9.87 -8.97
CA LEU A 111 6.20 -9.12 -10.22
C LEU A 111 6.05 -10.06 -11.42
N ASP A 112 6.86 -11.11 -11.50
CA ASP A 112 6.76 -12.11 -12.57
C ASP A 112 5.41 -12.83 -12.53
N ALA A 113 4.88 -13.14 -11.34
CA ALA A 113 3.58 -13.76 -11.20
C ALA A 113 2.45 -12.80 -11.62
N GLU A 114 2.51 -11.54 -11.21
CA GLU A 114 1.57 -10.50 -11.61
C GLU A 114 1.57 -10.28 -13.12
N GLN A 115 2.75 -10.15 -13.72
CA GLN A 115 2.89 -9.99 -15.17
C GLN A 115 2.31 -11.19 -15.93
N ARG A 116 2.61 -12.42 -15.49
CA ARG A 116 2.02 -13.63 -16.10
C ARG A 116 0.51 -13.69 -15.91
N ALA A 117 -0.02 -13.24 -14.77
CA ALA A 117 -1.45 -13.19 -14.54
C ALA A 117 -2.15 -12.22 -15.50
N ILE A 118 -1.63 -10.99 -15.60
CA ILE A 118 -2.16 -9.98 -16.54
C ILE A 118 -2.04 -10.45 -17.99
N ALA A 119 -0.92 -11.09 -18.37
CA ALA A 119 -0.71 -11.57 -19.74
C ALA A 119 -1.67 -12.71 -20.16
N ARG A 120 -2.36 -13.36 -19.21
CA ARG A 120 -3.39 -14.37 -19.48
C ARG A 120 -4.79 -13.78 -19.71
N LEU A 121 -4.97 -12.52 -19.37
CA LEU A 121 -6.21 -11.79 -19.66
C LEU A 121 -6.14 -11.25 -21.09
N ASP A 122 -7.23 -11.29 -21.82
CA ASP A 122 -7.29 -10.57 -23.08
C ASP A 122 -7.33 -9.04 -22.85
N ALA A 123 -7.13 -8.28 -23.93
CA ALA A 123 -7.06 -6.82 -23.83
C ALA A 123 -8.39 -6.20 -23.28
N GLY A 124 -9.52 -6.80 -23.59
CA GLY A 124 -10.84 -6.35 -23.11
C GLY A 124 -11.01 -6.64 -21.61
N GLU A 125 -10.64 -7.84 -21.16
CA GLU A 125 -10.67 -8.25 -19.75
C GLU A 125 -9.75 -7.40 -18.90
N SER A 126 -8.52 -7.16 -19.35
CA SER A 126 -7.55 -6.33 -18.66
C SER A 126 -8.01 -4.87 -18.51
N LEU A 127 -8.56 -4.30 -19.60
CA LEU A 127 -9.12 -2.95 -19.59
C LEU A 127 -10.36 -2.86 -18.70
N ALA A 128 -11.26 -3.84 -18.77
CA ALA A 128 -12.48 -3.88 -17.94
C ALA A 128 -12.12 -3.96 -16.45
N CYS A 129 -11.21 -4.86 -16.07
CA CYS A 129 -10.72 -5.01 -14.69
C CYS A 129 -10.15 -3.69 -14.17
N THR A 130 -9.22 -3.08 -14.90
CA THR A 130 -8.60 -1.81 -14.50
C THR A 130 -9.62 -0.68 -14.37
N THR A 131 -10.56 -0.57 -15.32
CA THR A 131 -11.57 0.48 -15.33
C THR A 131 -12.53 0.33 -14.14
N MET A 132 -13.00 -0.90 -13.89
CA MET A 132 -13.92 -1.19 -12.80
C MET A 132 -13.28 -0.99 -11.43
N LEU A 133 -12.02 -1.45 -11.24
CA LEU A 133 -11.27 -1.22 -10.01
C LEU A 133 -11.05 0.27 -9.74
N LYS A 134 -10.62 1.05 -10.73
CA LYS A 134 -10.46 2.50 -10.60
C LYS A 134 -11.76 3.17 -10.18
N ARG A 135 -12.87 2.82 -10.84
CA ARG A 135 -14.20 3.37 -10.52
C ARG A 135 -14.64 2.99 -9.11
N TYR A 136 -14.52 1.73 -8.74
CA TYR A 136 -14.86 1.25 -7.39
C TYR A 136 -14.07 1.97 -6.30
N ILE A 137 -12.74 2.10 -6.47
CA ILE A 137 -11.86 2.82 -5.55
C ILE A 137 -12.28 4.29 -5.42
N GLN A 138 -12.61 4.97 -6.53
CA GLN A 138 -13.05 6.36 -6.50
C GLN A 138 -14.36 6.54 -5.71
N VAL A 139 -15.34 5.67 -5.97
CA VAL A 139 -16.63 5.71 -5.26
C VAL A 139 -16.43 5.41 -3.78
N LEU A 140 -15.70 4.35 -3.46
CA LEU A 140 -15.42 3.97 -2.07
C LEU A 140 -14.68 5.07 -1.30
N LYS A 141 -13.67 5.71 -1.92
CA LYS A 141 -12.97 6.87 -1.31
C LYS A 141 -13.94 8.00 -0.96
N LYS A 142 -14.94 8.27 -1.81
CA LYS A 142 -15.94 9.32 -1.55
C LYS A 142 -16.83 8.95 -0.35
N GLU A 143 -17.31 7.70 -0.31
CA GLU A 143 -18.17 7.21 0.78
C GLU A 143 -17.41 7.20 2.14
N LEU A 144 -16.15 6.71 2.14
CA LEU A 144 -15.33 6.67 3.36
C LEU A 144 -14.97 8.07 3.88
N ARG A 145 -14.77 9.06 3.01
CA ARG A 145 -14.59 10.46 3.44
C ARG A 145 -15.82 10.99 4.17
N GLY A 146 -17.01 10.60 3.74
CA GLY A 146 -18.27 10.97 4.40
C GLY A 146 -18.38 10.46 5.84
N ILE A 147 -17.75 9.34 6.17
CA ILE A 147 -17.70 8.80 7.54
C ILE A 147 -16.85 9.70 8.44
N LYS A 148 -15.61 10.03 8.01
CA LYS A 148 -14.70 10.90 8.78
C LYS A 148 -15.30 12.28 9.06
N CYS A 149 -16.02 12.86 8.09
CA CYS A 149 -16.67 14.15 8.25
C CYS A 149 -17.86 14.10 9.24
N ARG A 150 -18.57 12.95 9.32
CA ARG A 150 -19.68 12.77 10.28
C ARG A 150 -19.17 12.58 11.70
N GLU A 151 -18.07 11.89 11.91
CA GLU A 151 -17.48 11.68 13.24
C GLU A 151 -16.89 12.98 13.79
N GLN A 152 -16.22 13.79 12.96
CA GLN A 152 -15.74 15.10 13.38
C GLN A 152 -16.88 16.06 13.79
N LYS A 153 -18.03 16.01 13.11
CA LYS A 153 -19.20 16.78 13.51
C LYS A 153 -19.88 16.27 14.79
N ARG A 154 -19.75 14.96 15.10
CA ARG A 154 -20.25 14.38 16.37
C ARG A 154 -19.30 14.64 17.54
N GLY A 155 -17.98 14.65 17.31
CA GLY A 155 -16.98 14.95 18.34
C GLY A 155 -16.95 16.41 18.81
N ASN A 156 -17.47 17.36 18.02
CA ASN A 156 -17.64 18.75 18.44
C ASN A 156 -18.97 19.04 19.20
N GLY A 157 -19.80 18.02 19.41
CA GLY A 157 -21.09 18.08 20.09
C GLY A 157 -21.19 17.14 21.29
N GLY A 158 -20.23 17.20 22.23
CA GLY A 158 -20.33 16.69 23.61
C GLY A 158 -20.52 15.19 23.79
N LEU A 159 -19.54 14.59 24.40
CA LEU A 159 -19.52 13.61 25.50
C LEU A 159 -18.12 12.98 25.51
N THR A 160 -17.35 13.35 26.48
CA THR A 160 -16.04 12.77 26.79
C THR A 160 -16.22 11.31 27.26
N ILE A 161 -15.34 10.43 26.80
CA ILE A 161 -15.28 8.99 27.13
C ILE A 161 -15.22 8.72 28.66
N SER A 162 -15.01 9.74 29.49
CA SER A 162 -15.00 9.66 30.96
C SER A 162 -16.37 9.54 31.62
N GLU A 163 -17.48 9.56 30.89
CA GLU A 163 -18.85 9.46 31.45
C GLU A 163 -19.51 8.08 31.15
N ILE A 164 -18.79 7.09 30.63
CA ILE A 164 -19.32 5.74 30.28
C ILE A 164 -18.69 4.63 31.12
N PHE A 165 -17.80 4.94 32.11
CA PHE A 165 -17.32 3.96 33.09
C PHE A 165 -17.47 4.45 34.51
#